data_adae9ecbc2610f4ab2f78fea8b2da7fd
#
_entry.id   adae9ecbc2610f4ab2f78fea8b2da7fd
#
_cell.length_a   1.000
_cell.length_b   1.000
_cell.length_c   1.000
_cell.angle_alpha   90.00
_cell.angle_beta   90.00
_cell.angle_gamma   90.00
#
_symmetry.space_group_name_H-M   'P 1'
#
loop_
_entity.id
_entity.type
_entity.pdbx_description
1 polymer ?
#
loop_
_entity_poly.entity_id
_entity_poly.type
_entity_poly.pdbx_seq_one_letter_code
_entity_poly.pdbx_strand_id
1 'polypeptide(L)'
;MPRSGVRVPPGPLVFIHGFGFSSEVFKTFPGVKIDLPFHGTSKLKSKSLRALAQEIALRIPNNSTVVGWSMGGTLALLLALLFPSKVKALLLIGATACFPCLWDKKNLKGFLLRLRKEKEKFLKEFRERAYPKPFDAKVELEGALGLLEDYFSTDLRSYIPHINRPILLLHGTEDPIVPLRGALELYNLSRRAKLITFAGGHFPENEAVIFEVLEGIKYL
;
A
#
# COMPACT_ATOMS: atom_id res chain seq x y z
N MET A 1 1.91 40.95 -0.13
CA MET A 1 0.95 40.21 0.75
C MET A 1 0.51 38.96 0.05
N PRO A 2 0.83 37.76 0.53
CA PRO A 2 0.34 36.54 -0.09
C PRO A 2 -1.14 36.37 0.24
N ARG A 3 -1.96 36.15 -0.78
CA ARG A 3 -3.40 35.87 -0.65
C ARG A 3 -3.58 34.57 0.13
N SER A 4 -4.33 34.61 1.21
CA SER A 4 -4.80 33.46 1.97
C SER A 4 -5.75 32.65 1.09
N GLY A 5 -5.20 31.71 0.30
CA GLY A 5 -5.99 30.71 -0.38
C GLY A 5 -6.60 29.77 0.66
N VAL A 6 -7.93 29.71 0.70
CA VAL A 6 -8.66 28.72 1.49
C VAL A 6 -8.17 27.32 1.07
N ARG A 7 -7.40 26.68 1.94
CA ARG A 7 -6.92 25.31 1.72
C ARG A 7 -8.13 24.37 1.84
N VAL A 8 -8.64 23.90 0.71
CA VAL A 8 -9.61 22.80 0.72
C VAL A 8 -8.86 21.55 1.13
N PRO A 9 -9.22 20.88 2.23
CA PRO A 9 -8.55 19.65 2.63
C PRO A 9 -8.66 18.60 1.53
N PRO A 10 -7.66 17.70 1.35
CA PRO A 10 -7.68 16.64 0.33
C PRO A 10 -8.65 15.53 0.71
N GLY A 11 -9.92 15.82 1.02
CA GLY A 11 -10.90 14.83 1.46
C GLY A 11 -10.43 14.01 2.69
N PRO A 12 -11.24 13.06 3.18
CA PRO A 12 -10.80 12.16 4.25
C PRO A 12 -9.57 11.34 3.81
N LEU A 13 -8.54 11.28 4.68
CA LEU A 13 -7.37 10.45 4.46
C LEU A 13 -7.62 9.05 5.02
N VAL A 14 -7.24 8.03 4.25
CA VAL A 14 -7.32 6.61 4.65
C VAL A 14 -5.97 5.98 4.40
N PHE A 15 -5.41 5.30 5.40
CA PHE A 15 -4.09 4.66 5.34
C PHE A 15 -4.21 3.15 5.47
N ILE A 16 -3.53 2.43 4.56
CA ILE A 16 -3.49 0.96 4.52
C ILE A 16 -2.03 0.52 4.46
N HIS A 17 -1.58 -0.19 5.50
CA HIS A 17 -0.19 -0.65 5.63
C HIS A 17 0.13 -1.88 4.79
N GLY A 18 1.42 -2.26 4.73
CA GLY A 18 1.93 -3.47 4.08
C GLY A 18 1.88 -4.71 4.97
N PHE A 19 2.09 -5.89 4.35
CA PHE A 19 2.18 -7.17 5.05
C PHE A 19 3.27 -7.12 6.14
N GLY A 20 2.98 -7.72 7.29
CA GLY A 20 3.91 -7.83 8.40
C GLY A 20 3.94 -6.62 9.34
N PHE A 21 3.17 -5.57 9.06
CA PHE A 21 3.14 -4.32 9.82
C PHE A 21 1.77 -4.08 10.47
N SER A 22 1.56 -2.91 11.00
CA SER A 22 0.26 -2.42 11.47
C SER A 22 0.08 -0.95 11.08
N SER A 23 -1.10 -0.43 11.33
CA SER A 23 -1.43 0.98 11.06
C SER A 23 -0.54 1.98 11.83
N GLU A 24 0.20 1.53 12.84
CA GLU A 24 1.17 2.34 13.59
C GLU A 24 2.29 2.92 12.71
N VAL A 25 2.58 2.33 11.53
CA VAL A 25 3.51 2.94 10.55
C VAL A 25 3.04 4.33 10.10
N PHE A 26 1.76 4.62 10.24
CA PHE A 26 1.14 5.89 9.86
C PHE A 26 0.65 6.70 11.07
N LYS A 27 1.13 6.42 12.28
CA LYS A 27 0.63 7.06 13.51
C LYS A 27 0.71 8.59 13.51
N THR A 28 1.69 9.15 12.82
CA THR A 28 1.90 10.60 12.71
C THR A 28 0.92 11.30 11.78
N PHE A 29 0.22 10.55 10.92
CA PHE A 29 -0.70 11.12 9.95
C PHE A 29 -2.14 11.19 10.49
N PRO A 30 -2.87 12.30 10.24
CA PRO A 30 -4.29 12.37 10.57
C PRO A 30 -5.12 11.54 9.60
N GLY A 31 -6.18 10.90 10.06
CA GLY A 31 -7.13 10.16 9.22
C GLY A 31 -7.43 8.75 9.72
N VAL A 32 -8.21 8.04 8.91
CA VAL A 32 -8.60 6.64 9.19
C VAL A 32 -7.43 5.71 8.86
N LYS A 33 -7.09 4.85 9.79
CA LYS A 33 -6.03 3.86 9.63
C LYS A 33 -6.62 2.46 9.68
N ILE A 34 -6.27 1.63 8.71
CA ILE A 34 -6.79 0.28 8.56
C ILE A 34 -5.69 -0.72 8.89
N ASP A 35 -5.89 -1.54 9.90
CA ASP A 35 -5.09 -2.75 10.13
C ASP A 35 -5.59 -3.86 9.18
N LEU A 36 -4.67 -4.44 8.41
CA LEU A 36 -4.95 -5.61 7.58
C LEU A 36 -5.43 -6.79 8.43
N PRO A 37 -6.22 -7.72 7.89
CA PRO A 37 -6.60 -8.93 8.60
C PRO A 37 -5.39 -9.62 9.23
N PHE A 38 -5.55 -10.11 10.45
CA PHE A 38 -4.50 -10.82 11.20
C PHE A 38 -3.28 -9.96 11.60
N HIS A 39 -3.37 -8.64 11.45
CA HIS A 39 -2.31 -7.69 11.83
C HIS A 39 -2.83 -6.71 12.88
N GLY A 40 -1.95 -6.28 13.80
CA GLY A 40 -2.24 -5.25 14.81
C GLY A 40 -3.46 -5.58 15.66
N THR A 41 -4.44 -4.70 15.63
CA THR A 41 -5.71 -4.82 16.36
C THR A 41 -6.89 -5.17 15.45
N SER A 42 -6.63 -5.62 14.23
CA SER A 42 -7.65 -5.86 13.22
C SER A 42 -8.70 -6.88 13.65
N LYS A 43 -9.96 -6.54 13.42
CA LYS A 43 -11.09 -7.46 13.53
C LYS A 43 -11.49 -8.08 12.20
N LEU A 44 -10.82 -7.68 11.10
CA LEU A 44 -11.03 -8.23 9.77
C LEU A 44 -10.47 -9.65 9.69
N LYS A 45 -11.14 -10.52 8.93
CA LYS A 45 -10.79 -11.95 8.84
C LYS A 45 -10.60 -12.44 7.40
N SER A 46 -10.85 -11.57 6.42
CA SER A 46 -10.75 -11.96 5.01
C SER A 46 -9.33 -12.36 4.62
N LYS A 47 -9.21 -13.44 3.89
CA LYS A 47 -7.96 -13.92 3.25
C LYS A 47 -7.91 -13.62 1.76
N SER A 48 -8.92 -12.95 1.22
CA SER A 48 -8.98 -12.49 -0.17
C SER A 48 -8.90 -10.97 -0.23
N LEU A 49 -7.99 -10.43 -1.04
CA LEU A 49 -7.84 -8.99 -1.25
C LEU A 49 -9.12 -8.35 -1.80
N ARG A 50 -9.83 -9.07 -2.69
CA ARG A 50 -11.09 -8.56 -3.25
C ARG A 50 -12.18 -8.45 -2.19
N ALA A 51 -12.36 -9.47 -1.36
CA ALA A 51 -13.33 -9.43 -0.26
C ALA A 51 -12.91 -8.40 0.80
N LEU A 52 -11.60 -8.29 1.08
CA LEU A 52 -11.07 -7.28 1.99
C LEU A 52 -11.33 -5.85 1.49
N ALA A 53 -11.19 -5.59 0.19
CA ALA A 53 -11.54 -4.29 -0.38
C ALA A 53 -13.04 -3.96 -0.17
N GLN A 54 -13.94 -4.95 -0.26
CA GLN A 54 -15.36 -4.76 0.08
C GLN A 54 -15.56 -4.40 1.55
N GLU A 55 -14.91 -5.12 2.45
CA GLU A 55 -15.00 -4.84 3.89
C GLU A 55 -14.46 -3.45 4.26
N ILE A 56 -13.35 -3.03 3.64
CA ILE A 56 -12.77 -1.69 3.83
C ILE A 56 -13.68 -0.61 3.26
N ALA A 57 -14.28 -0.82 2.08
CA ALA A 57 -15.19 0.15 1.46
C ALA A 57 -16.38 0.51 2.37
N LEU A 58 -16.86 -0.43 3.19
CA LEU A 58 -17.93 -0.18 4.16
C LEU A 58 -17.49 0.70 5.35
N ARG A 59 -16.18 0.78 5.61
CA ARG A 59 -15.60 1.45 6.80
C ARG A 59 -14.99 2.81 6.51
N ILE A 60 -14.74 3.12 5.24
CA ILE A 60 -14.11 4.38 4.86
C ILE A 60 -15.14 5.39 4.31
N PRO A 61 -14.92 6.69 4.52
CA PRO A 61 -15.75 7.73 3.93
C PRO A 61 -15.72 7.71 2.40
N ASN A 62 -16.76 8.27 1.77
CA ASN A 62 -16.76 8.54 0.34
C ASN A 62 -15.74 9.64 -0.01
N ASN A 63 -15.25 9.64 -1.24
CA ASN A 63 -14.29 10.62 -1.74
C ASN A 63 -13.01 10.72 -0.90
N SER A 64 -12.52 9.60 -0.35
CA SER A 64 -11.28 9.53 0.42
C SER A 64 -10.05 9.57 -0.50
N THR A 65 -8.99 10.22 -0.03
CA THR A 65 -7.63 9.99 -0.54
C THR A 65 -7.07 8.77 0.17
N VAL A 66 -6.83 7.70 -0.58
CA VAL A 66 -6.35 6.43 -0.01
C VAL A 66 -4.85 6.33 -0.19
N VAL A 67 -4.13 6.23 0.92
CA VAL A 67 -2.69 6.00 0.99
C VAL A 67 -2.46 4.52 1.25
N GLY A 68 -1.86 3.83 0.29
CA GLY A 68 -1.56 2.40 0.41
C GLY A 68 -0.06 2.14 0.30
N TRP A 69 0.50 1.42 1.26
CA TRP A 69 1.88 0.98 1.22
C TRP A 69 1.99 -0.50 0.90
N SER A 70 2.82 -0.86 -0.11
CA SER A 70 3.07 -2.26 -0.47
C SER A 70 1.76 -3.00 -0.83
N MET A 71 1.42 -4.10 -0.17
CA MET A 71 0.13 -4.80 -0.28
C MET A 71 -1.06 -3.85 -0.07
N GLY A 72 -0.95 -2.89 0.86
CA GLY A 72 -1.96 -1.85 1.06
C GLY A 72 -2.19 -0.99 -0.20
N GLY A 73 -1.15 -0.82 -1.03
CA GLY A 73 -1.27 -0.15 -2.33
C GLY A 73 -2.09 -0.95 -3.33
N THR A 74 -1.92 -2.27 -3.38
CA THR A 74 -2.76 -3.16 -4.21
C THR A 74 -4.22 -3.14 -3.76
N LEU A 75 -4.47 -3.09 -2.45
CA LEU A 75 -5.82 -2.89 -1.90
C LEU A 75 -6.41 -1.53 -2.27
N ALA A 76 -5.61 -0.47 -2.26
CA ALA A 76 -6.04 0.86 -2.69
C ALA A 76 -6.42 0.88 -4.18
N LEU A 77 -5.69 0.17 -5.05
CA LEU A 77 -6.07 -0.03 -6.45
C LEU A 77 -7.39 -0.79 -6.58
N LEU A 78 -7.58 -1.87 -5.82
CA LEU A 78 -8.84 -2.62 -5.79
C LEU A 78 -10.02 -1.77 -5.31
N LEU A 79 -9.82 -0.92 -4.30
CA LEU A 79 -10.84 0.03 -3.84
C LEU A 79 -11.24 0.99 -4.95
N ALA A 80 -10.27 1.56 -5.69
CA ALA A 80 -10.56 2.47 -6.79
C ALA A 80 -11.27 1.80 -7.98
N LEU A 81 -10.99 0.52 -8.23
CA LEU A 81 -11.63 -0.28 -9.28
C LEU A 81 -13.05 -0.68 -8.92
N LEU A 82 -13.25 -1.21 -7.72
CA LEU A 82 -14.51 -1.83 -7.31
C LEU A 82 -15.49 -0.82 -6.68
N PHE A 83 -14.96 0.22 -6.03
CA PHE A 83 -15.73 1.21 -5.27
C PHE A 83 -15.28 2.65 -5.61
N PRO A 84 -15.40 3.09 -6.87
CA PRO A 84 -14.86 4.38 -7.31
C PRO A 84 -15.45 5.59 -6.56
N SER A 85 -16.66 5.49 -6.03
CA SER A 85 -17.25 6.55 -5.19
C SER A 85 -16.55 6.75 -3.84
N LYS A 86 -15.85 5.71 -3.37
CA LYS A 86 -15.07 5.76 -2.13
C LYS A 86 -13.73 6.48 -2.31
N VAL A 87 -13.18 6.47 -3.52
CA VAL A 87 -11.82 6.94 -3.78
C VAL A 87 -11.82 8.22 -4.60
N LYS A 88 -11.24 9.29 -4.06
CA LYS A 88 -10.98 10.55 -4.76
C LYS A 88 -9.63 10.51 -5.48
N ALA A 89 -8.60 10.06 -4.80
CA ALA A 89 -7.23 9.95 -5.30
C ALA A 89 -6.48 8.84 -4.56
N LEU A 90 -5.38 8.37 -5.14
CA LEU A 90 -4.48 7.37 -4.57
C LEU A 90 -3.09 7.94 -4.35
N LEU A 91 -2.48 7.64 -3.20
CA LEU A 91 -1.03 7.70 -2.99
C LEU A 91 -0.53 6.29 -2.71
N LEU A 92 0.27 5.75 -3.60
CA LEU A 92 0.79 4.39 -3.53
C LEU A 92 2.29 4.44 -3.23
N ILE A 93 2.70 3.88 -2.09
CA ILE A 93 4.09 3.86 -1.64
C ILE A 93 4.62 2.43 -1.83
N GLY A 94 5.75 2.27 -2.55
CA GLY A 94 6.36 0.96 -2.76
C GLY A 94 5.38 -0.10 -3.28
N ALA A 95 4.48 0.26 -4.21
CA ALA A 95 3.40 -0.59 -4.68
C ALA A 95 3.52 -0.94 -6.17
N THR A 96 2.79 -1.97 -6.58
CA THR A 96 2.75 -2.47 -7.96
C THR A 96 1.36 -3.01 -8.31
N ALA A 97 1.07 -3.12 -9.61
CA ALA A 97 -0.14 -3.77 -10.11
C ALA A 97 -0.07 -5.31 -10.07
N CYS A 98 1.13 -5.87 -10.08
CA CYS A 98 1.37 -7.32 -10.08
C CYS A 98 2.66 -7.66 -9.32
N PHE A 99 2.55 -7.95 -8.01
CA PHE A 99 3.72 -8.34 -7.23
C PHE A 99 4.36 -9.65 -7.73
N PRO A 100 3.59 -10.72 -8.03
CA PRO A 100 4.18 -11.98 -8.48
C PRO A 100 4.89 -11.85 -9.84
N CYS A 101 4.61 -10.83 -10.63
CA CYS A 101 5.28 -10.57 -11.91
C CYS A 101 6.72 -10.04 -11.75
N LEU A 102 7.07 -9.59 -10.56
CA LEU A 102 8.40 -9.02 -10.26
C LEU A 102 9.40 -10.07 -9.77
N TRP A 103 8.93 -11.26 -9.41
CA TRP A 103 9.74 -12.30 -8.81
C TRP A 103 9.49 -13.66 -9.48
N ASP A 104 10.51 -14.51 -9.54
CA ASP A 104 10.30 -15.86 -9.99
C ASP A 104 9.48 -16.68 -8.98
N LYS A 105 8.82 -17.72 -9.46
CA LYS A 105 7.96 -18.60 -8.64
C LYS A 105 8.73 -19.29 -7.51
N LYS A 106 10.04 -19.52 -7.67
CA LYS A 106 10.89 -20.17 -6.67
C LYS A 106 11.10 -19.23 -5.49
N ASN A 107 11.36 -17.93 -5.75
CA ASN A 107 11.52 -16.92 -4.73
C ASN A 107 10.24 -16.72 -3.92
N LEU A 108 9.07 -16.64 -4.58
CA LEU A 108 7.78 -16.50 -3.90
C LEU A 108 7.46 -17.72 -3.01
N LYS A 109 7.69 -18.93 -3.52
CA LYS A 109 7.54 -20.18 -2.75
C LYS A 109 8.53 -20.23 -1.58
N GLY A 110 9.78 -19.83 -1.81
CA GLY A 110 10.82 -19.75 -0.79
C GLY A 110 10.45 -18.82 0.34
N PHE A 111 9.88 -17.64 0.01
CA PHE A 111 9.39 -16.69 1.00
C PHE A 111 8.30 -17.31 1.90
N LEU A 112 7.28 -17.93 1.31
CA LEU A 112 6.19 -18.57 2.06
C LEU A 112 6.71 -19.74 2.92
N LEU A 113 7.63 -20.55 2.41
CA LEU A 113 8.21 -21.66 3.17
C LEU A 113 9.04 -21.16 4.37
N ARG A 114 9.86 -20.13 4.17
CA ARG A 114 10.61 -19.50 5.27
C ARG A 114 9.69 -18.91 6.31
N LEU A 115 8.64 -18.19 5.89
CA LEU A 115 7.70 -17.59 6.81
C LEU A 115 6.96 -18.65 7.65
N ARG A 116 6.57 -19.79 7.07
CA ARG A 116 5.96 -20.92 7.78
C ARG A 116 6.93 -21.59 8.77
N LYS A 117 8.18 -21.76 8.37
CA LYS A 117 9.20 -22.49 9.14
C LYS A 117 9.83 -21.63 10.24
N GLU A 118 10.22 -20.41 9.90
CA GLU A 118 11.02 -19.52 10.76
C GLU A 118 10.15 -18.48 11.49
N LYS A 119 8.87 -18.36 11.10
CA LYS A 119 7.85 -17.52 11.76
C LYS A 119 8.37 -16.12 12.11
N GLU A 120 8.38 -15.79 13.40
CA GLU A 120 8.74 -14.47 13.91
C GLU A 120 10.17 -14.03 13.52
N LYS A 121 11.11 -14.97 13.46
CA LYS A 121 12.48 -14.66 13.03
C LYS A 121 12.51 -14.12 11.62
N PHE A 122 11.86 -14.82 10.67
CA PHE A 122 11.82 -14.36 9.29
C PHE A 122 11.00 -13.09 9.11
N LEU A 123 9.91 -12.95 9.88
CA LEU A 123 9.09 -11.73 9.87
C LEU A 123 9.90 -10.51 10.32
N LYS A 124 10.75 -10.68 11.34
CA LYS A 124 11.68 -9.62 11.80
C LYS A 124 12.66 -9.23 10.70
N GLU A 125 13.34 -10.20 10.08
CA GLU A 125 14.26 -9.97 8.96
C GLU A 125 13.57 -9.25 7.78
N PHE A 126 12.33 -9.64 7.48
CA PHE A 126 11.53 -8.98 6.44
C PHE A 126 11.24 -7.52 6.80
N ARG A 127 10.83 -7.25 8.04
CA ARG A 127 10.54 -5.89 8.52
C ARG A 127 11.77 -4.98 8.43
N GLU A 128 12.94 -5.47 8.85
CA GLU A 128 14.21 -4.74 8.78
C GLU A 128 14.60 -4.35 7.34
N ARG A 129 14.21 -5.15 6.36
CA ARG A 129 14.42 -4.84 4.94
C ARG A 129 13.36 -3.91 4.35
N ALA A 130 12.14 -3.98 4.85
CA ALA A 130 11.00 -3.26 4.30
C ALA A 130 10.78 -1.87 4.93
N TYR A 131 11.27 -1.63 6.13
CA TYR A 131 11.02 -0.40 6.88
C TYR A 131 12.30 0.14 7.51
N PRO A 132 12.56 1.46 7.43
CA PRO A 132 13.86 2.04 7.81
C PRO A 132 14.10 2.14 9.33
N LYS A 133 13.09 1.86 10.15
CA LYS A 133 13.15 1.96 11.62
C LYS A 133 12.78 0.62 12.25
N PRO A 134 13.28 0.31 13.47
CA PRO A 134 12.77 -0.84 14.22
C PRO A 134 11.25 -0.76 14.34
N PHE A 135 10.59 -1.87 14.02
CA PHE A 135 9.13 -1.96 14.08
C PHE A 135 8.70 -3.32 14.61
N ASP A 136 7.78 -3.30 15.54
CA ASP A 136 7.13 -4.51 16.02
C ASP A 136 5.61 -4.37 15.94
N ALA A 137 4.95 -5.44 15.54
CA ALA A 137 3.49 -5.53 15.48
C ALA A 137 3.08 -6.98 15.64
N LYS A 138 1.96 -7.18 16.31
CA LYS A 138 1.33 -8.50 16.39
C LYS A 138 0.85 -8.93 14.99
N VAL A 139 1.23 -10.14 14.58
CA VAL A 139 0.74 -10.77 13.35
C VAL A 139 0.33 -12.20 13.68
N GLU A 140 -0.92 -12.54 13.38
CA GLU A 140 -1.43 -13.91 13.45
C GLU A 140 -1.06 -14.62 12.14
N LEU A 141 0.12 -15.26 12.12
CA LEU A 141 0.78 -15.72 10.90
C LEU A 141 -0.06 -16.69 10.06
N GLU A 142 -0.78 -17.63 10.67
CA GLU A 142 -1.61 -18.60 9.93
C GLU A 142 -2.68 -17.93 9.08
N GLY A 143 -3.36 -16.93 9.65
CA GLY A 143 -4.35 -16.16 8.92
C GLY A 143 -3.72 -15.24 7.88
N ALA A 144 -2.64 -14.55 8.26
CA ALA A 144 -1.90 -13.63 7.40
C ALA A 144 -1.26 -14.31 6.18
N LEU A 145 -0.84 -15.58 6.30
CA LEU A 145 -0.33 -16.39 5.18
C LEU A 145 -1.36 -16.54 4.06
N GLY A 146 -2.64 -16.80 4.40
CA GLY A 146 -3.69 -16.91 3.39
C GLY A 146 -3.90 -15.61 2.60
N LEU A 147 -3.83 -14.46 3.28
CA LEU A 147 -3.89 -13.15 2.61
C LEU A 147 -2.67 -12.91 1.72
N LEU A 148 -1.48 -13.33 2.15
CA LEU A 148 -0.26 -13.21 1.37
C LEU A 148 -0.25 -14.11 0.13
N GLU A 149 -0.82 -15.31 0.22
CA GLU A 149 -0.99 -16.22 -0.91
C GLU A 149 -1.95 -15.65 -1.96
N ASP A 150 -3.05 -15.03 -1.54
CA ASP A 150 -3.96 -14.31 -2.44
C ASP A 150 -3.25 -13.12 -3.12
N TYR A 151 -2.44 -12.38 -2.36
CA TYR A 151 -1.61 -11.31 -2.91
C TYR A 151 -0.60 -11.82 -3.95
N PHE A 152 0.04 -12.96 -3.71
CA PHE A 152 0.98 -13.59 -4.63
C PHE A 152 0.32 -14.22 -5.88
N SER A 153 -1.00 -14.23 -5.94
CA SER A 153 -1.77 -14.64 -7.12
C SER A 153 -2.49 -13.47 -7.81
N THR A 154 -2.41 -12.26 -7.24
CA THR A 154 -3.13 -11.09 -7.72
C THR A 154 -2.37 -10.38 -8.84
N ASP A 155 -3.02 -10.20 -9.99
CA ASP A 155 -2.55 -9.41 -11.13
C ASP A 155 -3.65 -8.41 -11.55
N LEU A 156 -3.38 -7.12 -11.37
CA LEU A 156 -4.30 -6.03 -11.67
C LEU A 156 -3.95 -5.27 -12.96
N ARG A 157 -2.89 -5.67 -13.69
CA ARG A 157 -2.35 -4.90 -14.82
C ARG A 157 -3.39 -4.57 -15.88
N SER A 158 -4.22 -5.55 -16.26
CA SER A 158 -5.28 -5.35 -17.26
C SER A 158 -6.40 -4.40 -16.79
N TYR A 159 -6.52 -4.17 -15.49
CA TYR A 159 -7.55 -3.32 -14.91
C TYR A 159 -7.07 -1.88 -14.66
N ILE A 160 -5.77 -1.63 -14.56
CA ILE A 160 -5.21 -0.30 -14.26
C ILE A 160 -5.70 0.78 -15.23
N PRO A 161 -5.80 0.55 -16.56
CA PRO A 161 -6.31 1.56 -17.50
C PRO A 161 -7.75 2.04 -17.21
N HIS A 162 -8.51 1.27 -16.45
CA HIS A 162 -9.89 1.61 -16.09
C HIS A 162 -10.01 2.46 -14.81
N ILE A 163 -8.90 2.69 -14.09
CA ILE A 163 -8.91 3.57 -12.92
C ILE A 163 -8.92 5.02 -13.37
N ASN A 164 -10.08 5.67 -13.24
CA ASN A 164 -10.30 7.07 -13.58
C ASN A 164 -10.04 8.03 -12.41
N ARG A 165 -9.09 7.72 -11.53
CA ARG A 165 -8.69 8.52 -10.38
C ARG A 165 -7.23 8.91 -10.48
N PRO A 166 -6.84 10.12 -10.00
CA PRO A 166 -5.42 10.46 -9.90
C PRO A 166 -4.66 9.44 -9.05
N ILE A 167 -3.49 9.02 -9.53
CA ILE A 167 -2.60 8.11 -8.83
C ILE A 167 -1.24 8.81 -8.68
N LEU A 168 -0.79 8.99 -7.46
CA LEU A 168 0.59 9.33 -7.14
C LEU A 168 1.32 8.06 -6.71
N LEU A 169 2.44 7.80 -7.36
CA LEU A 169 3.36 6.71 -7.01
C LEU A 169 4.56 7.34 -6.31
N LEU A 170 4.83 6.92 -5.09
CA LEU A 170 6.03 7.28 -4.33
C LEU A 170 6.88 6.04 -4.15
N HIS A 171 8.09 6.01 -4.75
CA HIS A 171 8.87 4.78 -4.83
C HIS A 171 10.36 4.99 -4.58
N GLY A 172 10.93 4.14 -3.73
CA GLY A 172 12.37 4.12 -3.47
C GLY A 172 13.14 3.54 -4.65
N THR A 173 14.23 4.19 -5.04
CA THR A 173 15.07 3.72 -6.16
C THR A 173 15.81 2.41 -5.84
N GLU A 174 15.98 2.12 -4.55
CA GLU A 174 16.69 0.94 -4.03
C GLU A 174 15.76 -0.04 -3.30
N ASP A 175 14.46 0.00 -3.64
CA ASP A 175 13.46 -0.85 -3.00
C ASP A 175 13.76 -2.35 -3.19
N PRO A 176 14.10 -3.09 -2.12
CA PRO A 176 14.47 -4.50 -2.21
C PRO A 176 13.26 -5.44 -2.17
N ILE A 177 12.05 -4.92 -1.96
CA ILE A 177 10.80 -5.69 -1.85
C ILE A 177 9.98 -5.57 -3.14
N VAL A 178 9.75 -4.34 -3.59
CA VAL A 178 9.08 -4.05 -4.86
C VAL A 178 10.06 -3.27 -5.73
N PRO A 179 10.79 -3.93 -6.65
CA PRO A 179 11.72 -3.25 -7.53
C PRO A 179 11.06 -2.12 -8.31
N LEU A 180 11.78 -1.03 -8.55
CA LEU A 180 11.28 0.19 -9.22
C LEU A 180 10.56 -0.10 -10.54
N ARG A 181 10.94 -1.17 -11.26
CA ARG A 181 10.26 -1.59 -12.49
C ARG A 181 8.77 -1.86 -12.29
N GLY A 182 8.33 -2.27 -11.08
CA GLY A 182 6.91 -2.48 -10.76
C GLY A 182 6.13 -1.17 -10.70
N ALA A 183 6.73 -0.09 -10.19
CA ALA A 183 6.14 1.24 -10.21
C ALA A 183 6.14 1.84 -11.61
N LEU A 184 7.20 1.63 -12.39
CA LEU A 184 7.30 2.06 -13.79
C LEU A 184 6.23 1.37 -14.65
N GLU A 185 6.00 0.06 -14.46
CA GLU A 185 4.93 -0.66 -15.14
C GLU A 185 3.56 -0.07 -14.79
N LEU A 186 3.27 0.14 -13.50
CA LEU A 186 2.02 0.75 -13.05
C LEU A 186 1.83 2.17 -13.60
N TYR A 187 2.89 2.97 -13.62
CA TYR A 187 2.90 4.31 -14.22
C TYR A 187 2.52 4.27 -15.70
N ASN A 188 3.13 3.37 -16.47
CA ASN A 188 2.89 3.24 -17.91
C ASN A 188 1.48 2.73 -18.24
N LEU A 189 0.90 1.91 -17.37
CA LEU A 189 -0.46 1.40 -17.54
C LEU A 189 -1.54 2.43 -17.21
N SER A 190 -1.24 3.42 -16.37
CA SER A 190 -2.23 4.40 -15.92
C SER A 190 -2.13 5.71 -16.70
N ARG A 191 -3.26 6.17 -17.22
CA ARG A 191 -3.35 7.49 -17.87
C ARG A 191 -3.33 8.67 -16.89
N ARG A 192 -3.46 8.41 -15.58
CA ARG A 192 -3.58 9.42 -14.52
C ARG A 192 -2.54 9.26 -13.41
N ALA A 193 -1.47 8.50 -13.68
CA ALA A 193 -0.40 8.35 -12.72
C ALA A 193 0.67 9.43 -12.88
N LYS A 194 1.25 9.82 -11.73
CA LYS A 194 2.53 10.53 -11.63
C LYS A 194 3.46 9.69 -10.78
N LEU A 195 4.71 9.57 -11.16
CA LEU A 195 5.74 8.86 -10.41
C LEU A 195 6.72 9.85 -9.79
N ILE A 196 6.92 9.71 -8.50
CA ILE A 196 7.88 10.44 -7.69
C ILE A 196 8.81 9.38 -7.09
N THR A 197 10.10 9.53 -7.31
CA THR A 197 11.10 8.63 -6.72
C THR A 197 11.87 9.33 -5.61
N PHE A 198 12.34 8.55 -4.64
CA PHE A 198 13.27 9.01 -3.60
C PHE A 198 14.44 8.04 -3.50
N ALA A 199 15.60 8.53 -3.07
CA ALA A 199 16.74 7.69 -2.76
C ALA A 199 16.43 6.90 -1.47
N GLY A 200 16.33 5.58 -1.58
CA GLY A 200 16.02 4.71 -0.43
C GLY A 200 15.24 3.45 -0.79
N GLY A 201 14.83 2.73 0.25
CA GLY A 201 14.20 1.41 0.19
C GLY A 201 12.68 1.43 0.02
N HIS A 202 12.03 0.44 0.62
CA HIS A 202 10.60 0.17 0.44
C HIS A 202 9.66 1.18 1.13
N PHE A 203 10.16 1.94 2.11
CA PHE A 203 9.44 3.04 2.76
C PHE A 203 10.40 4.21 2.96
N PRO A 204 9.97 5.47 2.81
CA PRO A 204 10.87 6.61 2.98
C PRO A 204 11.32 6.77 4.45
N GLU A 205 12.60 7.03 4.66
CA GLU A 205 13.14 7.30 6.00
C GLU A 205 12.56 8.58 6.61
N ASN A 206 12.40 9.59 5.75
CA ASN A 206 11.78 10.86 6.12
C ASN A 206 10.30 10.87 5.70
N GLU A 207 9.41 10.74 6.67
CA GLU A 207 7.96 10.79 6.45
C GLU A 207 7.46 12.14 5.90
N ALA A 208 8.26 13.22 5.99
CA ALA A 208 7.91 14.52 5.42
C ALA A 208 7.66 14.43 3.91
N VAL A 209 8.35 13.54 3.19
CA VAL A 209 8.12 13.30 1.76
C VAL A 209 6.68 12.86 1.50
N ILE A 210 6.09 12.04 2.37
CA ILE A 210 4.69 11.60 2.24
C ILE A 210 3.75 12.79 2.43
N PHE A 211 4.03 13.67 3.40
CA PHE A 211 3.23 14.89 3.62
C PHE A 211 3.31 15.84 2.42
N GLU A 212 4.49 16.07 1.87
CA GLU A 212 4.69 16.92 0.68
C GLU A 212 3.93 16.41 -0.54
N VAL A 213 3.98 15.08 -0.76
CA VAL A 213 3.25 14.43 -1.86
C VAL A 213 1.74 14.51 -1.64
N LEU A 214 1.26 14.34 -0.41
CA LEU A 214 -0.16 14.50 -0.07
C LEU A 214 -0.64 15.94 -0.27
N GLU A 215 0.18 16.94 0.06
CA GLU A 215 -0.11 18.34 -0.26
C GLU A 215 -0.23 18.56 -1.78
N GLY A 216 0.61 17.90 -2.57
CA GLY A 216 0.60 17.96 -4.05
C GLY A 216 -0.68 17.37 -4.68
N ILE A 217 -1.36 16.43 -4.03
CA ILE A 217 -2.64 15.85 -4.52
C ILE A 217 -3.73 16.92 -4.68
N LYS A 218 -3.67 18.00 -3.93
CA LYS A 218 -4.64 19.10 -4.00
C LYS A 218 -4.69 19.78 -5.37
N TYR A 219 -3.64 19.63 -6.17
CA TYR A 219 -3.46 20.28 -7.47
C TYR A 219 -3.65 19.32 -8.66
N LEU A 220 -4.14 18.11 -8.44
CA LEU A 220 -4.48 17.10 -9.45
C LEU A 220 -5.98 17.02 -9.71
#